data_3724a2a3d690f83d139f3027abcb7ebc
#
_entry.id   3724a2a3d690f83d139f3027abcb7ebc
#
_cell.length_a   1.000
_cell.length_b   1.000
_cell.length_c   1.000
_cell.angle_alpha   90.00
_cell.angle_beta   90.00
_cell.angle_gamma   90.00
#
_symmetry.space_group_name_H-M   'P 1'
#
loop_
_entity.id
_entity.type
_entity.pdbx_description
1 polymer ?
#
loop_
_entity_poly.entity_id
_entity_poly.type
_entity_poly.pdbx_seq_one_letter_code
_entity_poly.pdbx_strand_id
1 'polypeptide(L)'
;ENYYLERNITEGIASLFATHDTVIVLEDDICTGPGFLTYMNQAFQLYAEDRRVMHVSGFTHLDLIGEHPALVSPESESYFTPHTAGWGWGTWRDRWQQHFVHYTSAAQALEGLSPADVDRMQYGGAFPCLHSVDRNPIPWDVCWEIAVYRAGGLALTPARTLVRNIGLSGGTHFSVSSRLLQRFVYDRPPLRRILHLAYRVPEVDPRIEALFAHTIRDWGIRYTWLGRLLRAAKHAWLRR
;
A
#
# COMPACT_ATOMS: atom_id res chain seq x y z
N GLU A 1 -3.96 -8.36 27.20
CA GLU A 1 -5.06 -8.70 26.28
C GLU A 1 -4.54 -8.63 24.84
N ASN A 2 -4.86 -9.63 23.99
CA ASN A 2 -4.49 -9.59 22.60
C ASN A 2 -5.55 -8.76 21.83
N TYR A 3 -5.14 -7.62 21.29
CA TYR A 3 -6.04 -6.71 20.58
C TYR A 3 -6.31 -7.10 19.13
N TYR A 4 -5.66 -8.15 18.60
CA TYR A 4 -5.64 -8.47 17.18
C TYR A 4 -5.14 -7.30 16.29
N LEU A 5 -4.85 -7.56 15.03
CA LEU A 5 -4.22 -6.59 14.12
C LEU A 5 -5.05 -5.29 13.98
N GLU A 6 -6.34 -5.42 13.70
CA GLU A 6 -7.24 -4.29 13.41
C GLU A 6 -7.29 -3.29 14.56
N ARG A 7 -7.58 -3.79 15.76
CA ARG A 7 -7.72 -2.97 16.95
C ARG A 7 -6.39 -2.40 17.39
N ASN A 8 -5.32 -3.18 17.28
CA ASN A 8 -3.97 -2.73 17.66
C ASN A 8 -3.52 -1.54 16.81
N ILE A 9 -3.72 -1.59 15.49
CA ILE A 9 -3.36 -0.49 14.59
C ILE A 9 -4.25 0.73 14.85
N THR A 10 -5.56 0.57 14.86
CA THR A 10 -6.49 1.72 14.94
C THR A 10 -6.46 2.41 16.29
N GLU A 11 -6.43 1.66 17.40
CA GLU A 11 -6.31 2.23 18.76
C GLU A 11 -4.92 2.77 19.03
N GLY A 12 -3.86 2.13 18.50
CA GLY A 12 -2.50 2.63 18.57
C GLY A 12 -2.34 4.00 17.91
N ILE A 13 -2.86 4.15 16.70
CA ILE A 13 -2.88 5.44 15.98
C ILE A 13 -3.69 6.48 16.76
N ALA A 14 -4.90 6.13 17.23
CA ALA A 14 -5.74 7.04 17.99
C ALA A 14 -5.07 7.52 19.29
N SER A 15 -4.39 6.63 19.99
CA SER A 15 -3.64 6.95 21.21
C SER A 15 -2.49 7.91 20.93
N LEU A 16 -1.71 7.69 19.89
CA LEU A 16 -0.60 8.57 19.52
C LEU A 16 -1.09 9.95 19.08
N PHE A 17 -2.20 10.04 18.39
CA PHE A 17 -2.80 11.32 17.98
C PHE A 17 -3.37 12.16 19.12
N ALA A 18 -3.45 11.62 20.34
CA ALA A 18 -3.73 12.45 21.52
C ALA A 18 -2.60 13.47 21.82
N THR A 19 -1.36 13.17 21.43
CA THR A 19 -0.18 13.99 21.77
C THR A 19 0.71 14.33 20.58
N HIS A 20 0.52 13.68 19.42
CA HIS A 20 1.36 13.85 18.23
C HIS A 20 0.52 14.25 17.03
N ASP A 21 1.11 15.01 16.10
CA ASP A 21 0.44 15.47 14.87
C ASP A 21 0.62 14.52 13.69
N THR A 22 1.60 13.64 13.76
CA THR A 22 1.91 12.64 12.73
C THR A 22 2.19 11.28 13.36
N VAL A 23 1.97 10.23 12.60
CA VAL A 23 2.28 8.85 13.00
C VAL A 23 2.97 8.10 11.88
N ILE A 24 3.95 7.27 12.26
CA ILE A 24 4.53 6.24 11.38
C ILE A 24 4.12 4.88 11.93
N VAL A 25 3.58 4.05 11.05
CA VAL A 25 3.08 2.71 11.38
C VAL A 25 3.97 1.66 10.73
N LEU A 26 4.47 0.75 11.55
CA LEU A 26 5.27 -0.40 11.14
C LEU A 26 4.66 -1.66 11.76
N GLU A 27 4.45 -2.68 10.94
CA GLU A 27 4.12 -4.01 11.43
C GLU A 27 5.40 -4.77 11.83
N ASP A 28 5.27 -5.82 12.62
CA ASP A 28 6.40 -6.56 13.21
C ASP A 28 7.26 -7.30 12.18
N ASP A 29 6.75 -7.48 10.97
CA ASP A 29 7.44 -8.09 9.83
C ASP A 29 8.02 -7.06 8.82
N ILE A 30 7.99 -5.77 9.15
CA ILE A 30 8.52 -4.71 8.27
C ILE A 30 9.90 -4.25 8.76
N CYS A 31 10.91 -4.47 7.92
CA CYS A 31 12.26 -3.95 8.10
C CYS A 31 12.47 -2.69 7.26
N THR A 32 13.00 -1.63 7.87
CA THR A 32 13.24 -0.35 7.22
C THR A 32 14.69 -0.20 6.71
N GLY A 33 14.86 0.51 5.59
CA GLY A 33 16.17 0.98 5.15
C GLY A 33 16.65 2.21 5.92
N PRO A 34 17.95 2.56 5.84
CA PRO A 34 18.53 3.68 6.60
C PRO A 34 17.89 5.05 6.32
N GLY A 35 17.35 5.24 5.11
CA GLY A 35 16.71 6.50 4.71
C GLY A 35 15.22 6.61 5.06
N PHE A 36 14.60 5.57 5.60
CA PHE A 36 13.16 5.51 5.81
C PHE A 36 12.64 6.65 6.70
N LEU A 37 13.17 6.80 7.91
CA LEU A 37 12.71 7.84 8.83
C LEU A 37 13.00 9.25 8.32
N THR A 38 14.12 9.44 7.64
CA THR A 38 14.44 10.74 7.01
C THR A 38 13.40 11.08 5.95
N TYR A 39 13.06 10.14 5.08
CA TYR A 39 12.04 10.32 4.05
C TYR A 39 10.66 10.63 4.66
N MET A 40 10.21 9.85 5.65
CA MET A 40 8.92 10.05 6.31
C MET A 40 8.82 11.44 6.96
N ASN A 41 9.85 11.86 7.72
CA ASN A 41 9.85 13.15 8.38
C ASN A 41 9.92 14.32 7.40
N GLN A 42 10.70 14.22 6.33
CA GLN A 42 10.72 15.22 5.26
C GLN A 42 9.36 15.32 4.57
N ALA A 43 8.73 14.20 4.24
CA ALA A 43 7.40 14.17 3.64
C ALA A 43 6.37 14.85 4.54
N PHE A 44 6.38 14.55 5.85
CA PHE A 44 5.47 15.18 6.80
C PHE A 44 5.63 16.70 6.87
N GLN A 45 6.86 17.19 6.82
CA GLN A 45 7.14 18.63 6.81
C GLN A 45 6.72 19.29 5.50
N LEU A 46 7.06 18.69 4.35
CA LEU A 46 6.79 19.26 3.04
C LEU A 46 5.30 19.35 2.72
N TYR A 47 4.51 18.39 3.20
CA TYR A 47 3.08 18.28 2.89
C TYR A 47 2.16 18.52 4.08
N ALA A 48 2.68 19.11 5.17
CA ALA A 48 1.88 19.44 6.36
C ALA A 48 0.61 20.22 6.00
N GLU A 49 0.77 21.27 5.19
CA GLU A 49 -0.32 22.18 4.80
C GLU A 49 -1.07 21.73 3.54
N ASP A 50 -0.54 20.77 2.78
CA ASP A 50 -1.19 20.26 1.57
C ASP A 50 -2.03 19.02 1.87
N ARG A 51 -3.30 19.24 2.21
CA ARG A 51 -4.23 18.21 2.62
C ARG A 51 -4.61 17.22 1.54
N ARG A 52 -4.22 17.45 0.29
CA ARG A 52 -4.38 16.47 -0.78
C ARG A 52 -3.50 15.25 -0.54
N VAL A 53 -2.35 15.42 0.14
CA VAL A 53 -1.51 14.31 0.55
C VAL A 53 -2.02 13.77 1.88
N MET A 54 -2.59 12.58 1.87
CA MET A 54 -3.19 11.95 3.03
C MET A 54 -2.38 10.79 3.59
N HIS A 55 -1.50 10.23 2.78
CA HIS A 55 -0.72 9.05 3.12
C HIS A 55 0.71 9.21 2.63
N VAL A 56 1.68 8.79 3.42
CA VAL A 56 3.08 8.67 3.02
C VAL A 56 3.47 7.20 3.09
N SER A 57 3.87 6.63 1.97
CA SER A 57 4.26 5.23 1.88
C SER A 57 5.77 5.04 1.95
N GLY A 58 6.25 4.03 2.64
CA GLY A 58 7.64 3.56 2.55
C GLY A 58 7.85 2.49 1.47
N PHE A 59 6.76 1.93 0.96
CA PHE A 59 6.75 0.87 -0.05
C PHE A 59 6.32 1.42 -1.42
N THR A 60 6.81 0.81 -2.49
CA THR A 60 6.37 1.09 -3.85
C THR A 60 6.15 -0.17 -4.66
N HIS A 61 5.05 -0.20 -5.42
CA HIS A 61 4.79 -1.25 -6.38
C HIS A 61 5.64 -1.11 -7.66
N LEU A 62 6.20 0.07 -7.94
CA LEU A 62 7.05 0.29 -9.13
C LEU A 62 8.34 -0.54 -9.11
N ASP A 63 8.85 -0.90 -7.94
CA ASP A 63 10.02 -1.81 -7.83
C ASP A 63 9.76 -3.19 -8.43
N LEU A 64 8.50 -3.58 -8.62
CA LEU A 64 8.12 -4.84 -9.26
C LEU A 64 8.41 -4.82 -10.78
N ILE A 65 8.55 -3.65 -11.37
CA ILE A 65 8.69 -3.42 -12.81
C ILE A 65 10.14 -3.27 -13.23
N GLY A 66 11.04 -3.06 -12.28
CA GLY A 66 12.43 -2.69 -12.53
C GLY A 66 12.67 -1.17 -12.43
N GLU A 67 13.82 -0.71 -12.92
CA GLU A 67 14.16 0.71 -12.85
C GLU A 67 13.39 1.49 -13.93
N HIS A 68 12.58 2.48 -13.48
CA HIS A 68 11.97 3.47 -14.38
C HIS A 68 12.36 4.90 -13.99
N PRO A 69 13.65 5.25 -14.02
CA PRO A 69 14.14 6.57 -13.62
C PRO A 69 13.55 7.72 -14.45
N ALA A 70 13.13 7.44 -15.68
CA ALA A 70 12.55 8.46 -16.57
C ALA A 70 11.15 8.96 -16.15
N LEU A 71 10.45 8.24 -15.28
CA LEU A 71 9.10 8.62 -14.83
C LEU A 71 9.11 9.35 -13.49
N VAL A 72 10.20 9.24 -12.75
CA VAL A 72 10.36 9.88 -11.46
C VAL A 72 11.30 11.08 -11.65
N SER A 73 10.87 12.24 -11.18
CA SER A 73 11.69 13.44 -11.28
C SER A 73 13.02 13.26 -10.54
N PRO A 74 14.16 13.64 -11.13
CA PRO A 74 15.45 13.65 -10.42
C PRO A 74 15.46 14.56 -9.18
N GLU A 75 14.57 15.56 -9.17
CA GLU A 75 14.45 16.55 -8.09
C GLU A 75 13.65 16.00 -6.91
N SER A 76 12.80 14.99 -7.13
CA SER A 76 12.08 14.32 -6.07
C SER A 76 11.86 12.86 -6.46
N GLU A 77 12.59 11.98 -5.80
CA GLU A 77 12.56 10.54 -6.06
C GLU A 77 11.31 9.88 -5.48
N SER A 78 10.16 10.49 -5.78
CA SER A 78 8.83 10.07 -5.33
C SER A 78 7.77 10.39 -6.39
N TYR A 79 6.59 9.84 -6.23
CA TYR A 79 5.43 10.10 -7.07
C TYR A 79 4.15 10.06 -6.24
N PHE A 80 3.06 10.57 -6.81
CA PHE A 80 1.74 10.49 -6.19
C PHE A 80 0.90 9.41 -6.86
N THR A 81 0.11 8.74 -6.03
CA THR A 81 -0.86 7.73 -6.46
C THR A 81 -2.13 7.84 -5.60
N PRO A 82 -3.32 7.48 -6.11
CA PRO A 82 -4.52 7.40 -5.29
C PRO A 82 -4.53 6.19 -4.34
N HIS A 83 -3.55 5.29 -4.45
CA HIS A 83 -3.49 4.04 -3.69
C HIS A 83 -2.56 4.12 -2.48
N THR A 84 -3.02 3.57 -1.38
CA THR A 84 -2.25 3.43 -0.15
C THR A 84 -1.45 2.12 -0.13
N ALA A 85 -0.49 2.02 0.77
CA ALA A 85 0.26 0.79 1.01
C ALA A 85 0.54 0.63 2.50
N GLY A 86 0.18 -0.51 3.08
CA GLY A 86 0.28 -0.75 4.52
C GLY A 86 1.70 -1.06 5.03
N TRP A 87 2.69 -1.25 4.16
CA TRP A 87 4.04 -1.63 4.56
C TRP A 87 4.90 -0.41 4.86
N GLY A 88 4.99 -0.05 6.15
CA GLY A 88 5.76 1.11 6.59
C GLY A 88 5.21 2.40 6.01
N TRP A 89 4.23 2.95 6.64
CA TRP A 89 3.49 4.11 6.18
C TRP A 89 3.27 5.13 7.28
N GLY A 90 2.70 6.27 6.94
CA GLY A 90 2.33 7.27 7.93
C GLY A 90 1.31 8.26 7.40
N THR A 91 0.75 9.02 8.34
CA THR A 91 -0.26 10.04 8.07
C THR A 91 -0.27 11.10 9.15
N TRP A 92 -1.08 12.11 8.98
CA TRP A 92 -1.30 13.22 9.91
C TRP A 92 -2.59 13.01 10.70
N ARG A 93 -2.63 13.58 11.92
CA ARG A 93 -3.77 13.51 12.82
C ARG A 93 -5.06 14.01 12.18
N ASP A 94 -5.02 15.18 11.52
CA ASP A 94 -6.19 15.79 10.92
C ASP A 94 -6.76 14.95 9.77
N ARG A 95 -5.88 14.36 8.92
CA ARG A 95 -6.33 13.48 7.82
C ARG A 95 -7.01 12.23 8.37
N TRP A 96 -6.36 11.58 9.34
CA TRP A 96 -6.92 10.37 9.95
C TRP A 96 -8.22 10.63 10.69
N GLN A 97 -8.24 11.61 11.60
CA GLN A 97 -9.43 11.89 12.41
C GLN A 97 -10.62 12.38 11.60
N GLN A 98 -10.37 13.08 10.49
CA GLN A 98 -11.44 13.60 9.63
C GLN A 98 -12.01 12.52 8.70
N HIS A 99 -11.21 11.55 8.25
CA HIS A 99 -11.58 10.70 7.12
C HIS A 99 -11.63 9.21 7.44
N PHE A 100 -10.87 8.73 8.42
CA PHE A 100 -10.89 7.30 8.75
C PHE A 100 -12.22 6.89 9.36
N VAL A 101 -12.85 5.89 8.75
CA VAL A 101 -14.08 5.25 9.25
C VAL A 101 -13.87 3.74 9.25
N HIS A 102 -14.12 3.11 10.39
CA HIS A 102 -14.10 1.67 10.47
C HIS A 102 -15.47 1.13 10.05
N TYR A 103 -15.53 0.56 8.86
CA TYR A 103 -16.75 0.00 8.31
C TYR A 103 -17.01 -1.42 8.84
N THR A 104 -18.27 -1.77 9.03
CA THR A 104 -18.71 -3.08 9.52
C THR A 104 -19.34 -3.95 8.45
N SER A 105 -19.58 -3.40 7.25
CA SER A 105 -20.12 -4.15 6.11
C SER A 105 -19.69 -3.52 4.78
N ALA A 106 -19.62 -4.36 3.74
CA ALA A 106 -19.36 -3.90 2.37
C ALA A 106 -20.37 -2.83 1.90
N ALA A 107 -21.65 -3.00 2.25
CA ALA A 107 -22.69 -2.03 1.91
C ALA A 107 -22.40 -0.64 2.48
N GLN A 108 -21.98 -0.57 3.74
CA GLN A 108 -21.58 0.69 4.39
C GLN A 108 -20.29 1.26 3.77
N ALA A 109 -19.30 0.40 3.55
CA ALA A 109 -18.00 0.79 3.00
C ALA A 109 -18.10 1.35 1.57
N LEU A 110 -19.00 0.82 0.76
CA LEU A 110 -19.17 1.19 -0.64
C LEU A 110 -20.36 2.15 -0.87
N GLU A 111 -21.07 2.56 0.19
CA GLU A 111 -22.18 3.49 0.08
C GLU A 111 -21.76 4.78 -0.65
N GLY A 112 -22.51 5.19 -1.68
CA GLY A 112 -22.24 6.38 -2.48
C GLY A 112 -21.11 6.24 -3.52
N LEU A 113 -20.38 5.12 -3.56
CA LEU A 113 -19.47 4.83 -4.66
C LEU A 113 -20.24 4.19 -5.82
N SER A 114 -20.05 4.73 -7.02
CA SER A 114 -20.60 4.11 -8.22
C SER A 114 -19.82 2.86 -8.61
N PRO A 115 -20.40 1.93 -9.40
CA PRO A 115 -19.64 0.81 -9.97
C PRO A 115 -18.39 1.25 -10.74
N ALA A 116 -18.42 2.43 -11.38
CA ALA A 116 -17.28 2.99 -12.07
C ALA A 116 -16.16 3.45 -11.12
N ASP A 117 -16.53 3.94 -9.92
CA ASP A 117 -15.54 4.29 -8.88
C ASP A 117 -14.85 3.03 -8.36
N VAL A 118 -15.63 2.01 -8.05
CA VAL A 118 -15.11 0.70 -7.60
C VAL A 118 -14.20 0.07 -8.65
N ASP A 119 -14.58 0.13 -9.91
CA ASP A 119 -13.76 -0.36 -11.02
C ASP A 119 -12.46 0.44 -11.17
N ARG A 120 -12.53 1.75 -11.04
CA ARG A 120 -11.37 2.64 -11.07
C ARG A 120 -10.39 2.36 -9.94
N MET A 121 -10.88 2.23 -8.69
CA MET A 121 -10.06 1.85 -7.54
C MET A 121 -9.33 0.53 -7.77
N GLN A 122 -9.94 -0.40 -8.46
CA GLN A 122 -9.39 -1.74 -8.69
C GLN A 122 -8.74 -1.93 -10.06
N TYR A 123 -8.63 -0.89 -10.88
CA TYR A 123 -8.12 -0.97 -12.26
C TYR A 123 -8.76 -2.11 -13.08
N GLY A 124 -10.10 -2.20 -13.04
CA GLY A 124 -10.84 -3.28 -13.69
C GLY A 124 -10.62 -4.64 -13.03
N GLY A 125 -10.44 -4.68 -11.73
CA GLY A 125 -10.19 -5.91 -10.96
C GLY A 125 -8.73 -6.39 -10.98
N ALA A 126 -7.82 -5.64 -11.59
CA ALA A 126 -6.40 -6.00 -11.61
C ALA A 126 -5.70 -5.75 -10.27
N PHE A 127 -6.13 -4.72 -9.54
CA PHE A 127 -5.63 -4.38 -8.20
C PHE A 127 -6.69 -4.65 -7.14
N PRO A 128 -6.58 -5.73 -6.37
CA PRO A 128 -7.63 -6.14 -5.44
C PRO A 128 -7.58 -5.36 -4.12
N CYS A 129 -7.54 -4.02 -4.16
CA CYS A 129 -7.51 -3.20 -2.93
C CYS A 129 -8.76 -3.38 -2.06
N LEU A 130 -9.88 -3.83 -2.65
CA LEU A 130 -11.12 -4.14 -1.94
C LEU A 130 -11.31 -5.64 -1.66
N HIS A 131 -10.25 -6.44 -1.79
CA HIS A 131 -10.30 -7.92 -1.69
C HIS A 131 -10.87 -8.47 -0.37
N SER A 132 -10.91 -7.65 0.65
CA SER A 132 -11.39 -8.00 2.00
C SER A 132 -12.59 -7.16 2.45
N VAL A 133 -13.24 -6.44 1.51
CA VAL A 133 -14.38 -5.57 1.85
C VAL A 133 -15.59 -6.36 2.39
N ASP A 134 -15.68 -7.65 2.07
CA ASP A 134 -16.74 -8.55 2.56
C ASP A 134 -16.43 -9.15 3.94
N ARG A 135 -15.28 -8.88 4.53
CA ARG A 135 -14.94 -9.34 5.89
C ARG A 135 -15.65 -8.52 6.95
N ASN A 136 -15.80 -9.10 8.13
CA ASN A 136 -16.30 -8.41 9.31
C ASN A 136 -15.40 -8.75 10.51
N PRO A 137 -14.65 -7.79 11.05
CA PRO A 137 -14.52 -6.40 10.57
C PRO A 137 -13.78 -6.29 9.22
N ILE A 138 -14.08 -5.21 8.50
CA ILE A 138 -13.32 -4.86 7.28
C ILE A 138 -11.92 -4.42 7.72
N PRO A 139 -10.83 -4.91 7.08
CA PRO A 139 -9.46 -4.55 7.45
C PRO A 139 -9.21 -3.04 7.40
N TRP A 140 -8.42 -2.54 8.35
CA TRP A 140 -8.10 -1.12 8.50
C TRP A 140 -7.50 -0.50 7.23
N ASP A 141 -6.68 -1.24 6.52
CA ASP A 141 -6.02 -0.81 5.27
C ASP A 141 -7.05 -0.61 4.14
N VAL A 142 -8.05 -1.50 4.03
CA VAL A 142 -9.18 -1.33 3.11
C VAL A 142 -10.03 -0.12 3.50
N CYS A 143 -10.29 0.06 4.80
CA CYS A 143 -11.02 1.23 5.29
C CYS A 143 -10.27 2.54 4.97
N TRP A 144 -8.95 2.56 5.15
CA TRP A 144 -8.13 3.73 4.86
C TRP A 144 -8.00 4.00 3.36
N GLU A 145 -7.86 2.98 2.54
CA GLU A 145 -7.88 3.09 1.07
C GLU A 145 -9.17 3.76 0.59
N ILE A 146 -10.32 3.31 1.08
CA ILE A 146 -11.63 3.91 0.76
C ILE A 146 -11.70 5.36 1.25
N ALA A 147 -11.20 5.65 2.44
CA ALA A 147 -11.20 7.00 3.01
C ALA A 147 -10.37 7.98 2.16
N VAL A 148 -9.16 7.58 1.76
CA VAL A 148 -8.29 8.37 0.89
C VAL A 148 -8.95 8.61 -0.46
N TYR A 149 -9.50 7.57 -1.08
CA TYR A 149 -10.20 7.68 -2.36
C TYR A 149 -11.40 8.65 -2.28
N ARG A 150 -12.25 8.53 -1.27
CA ARG A 150 -13.42 9.40 -1.07
C ARG A 150 -13.07 10.87 -0.87
N ALA A 151 -11.95 11.12 -0.22
CA ALA A 151 -11.45 12.47 0.00
C ALA A 151 -10.79 13.07 -1.26
N GLY A 152 -10.65 12.32 -2.35
CA GLY A 152 -9.82 12.71 -3.49
C GLY A 152 -8.34 12.86 -3.09
N GLY A 153 -7.94 12.16 -2.02
CA GLY A 153 -6.60 12.22 -1.45
C GLY A 153 -5.58 11.39 -2.25
N LEU A 154 -4.31 11.66 -1.98
CA LEU A 154 -3.18 11.02 -2.63
C LEU A 154 -2.20 10.45 -1.61
N ALA A 155 -1.53 9.39 -2.00
CA ALA A 155 -0.37 8.86 -1.30
C ALA A 155 0.92 9.38 -1.97
N LEU A 156 1.84 9.90 -1.19
CA LEU A 156 3.22 10.13 -1.59
C LEU A 156 3.99 8.82 -1.48
N THR A 157 4.52 8.34 -2.58
CA THR A 157 5.15 7.02 -2.69
C THR A 157 6.59 7.18 -3.19
N PRO A 158 7.58 6.49 -2.57
CA PRO A 158 8.96 6.58 -3.01
C PRO A 158 9.15 5.85 -4.35
N ALA A 159 10.07 6.33 -5.18
CA ALA A 159 10.44 5.68 -6.43
C ALA A 159 11.05 4.29 -6.25
N ARG A 160 11.68 4.05 -5.11
CA ARG A 160 12.29 2.77 -4.68
C ARG A 160 11.85 2.45 -3.27
N THR A 161 11.57 1.18 -3.00
CA THR A 161 11.11 0.78 -1.67
C THR A 161 12.14 1.10 -0.58
N LEU A 162 11.65 1.65 0.53
CA LEU A 162 12.42 1.96 1.73
C LEU A 162 12.20 0.90 2.82
N VAL A 163 11.37 -0.08 2.53
CA VAL A 163 11.00 -1.15 3.47
C VAL A 163 11.08 -2.51 2.80
N ARG A 164 11.20 -3.56 3.62
CA ARG A 164 11.14 -4.96 3.21
C ARG A 164 10.22 -5.70 4.15
N ASN A 165 9.27 -6.44 3.60
CA ASN A 165 8.45 -7.35 4.38
C ASN A 165 9.17 -8.70 4.52
N ILE A 166 9.51 -9.10 5.74
CA ILE A 166 10.18 -10.38 6.07
C ILE A 166 9.18 -11.47 6.45
N GLY A 167 7.90 -11.13 6.67
CA GLY A 167 6.83 -12.08 7.01
C GLY A 167 6.37 -12.96 5.85
N LEU A 168 6.77 -12.63 4.62
CA LEU A 168 6.43 -13.40 3.42
C LEU A 168 6.90 -14.87 3.46
N SER A 169 7.85 -15.19 4.34
CA SER A 169 8.37 -16.57 4.50
C SER A 169 7.70 -17.38 5.61
N GLY A 170 6.84 -16.79 6.45
CA GLY A 170 6.28 -17.47 7.63
C GLY A 170 4.90 -17.00 8.10
N GLY A 171 4.32 -15.98 7.49
CA GLY A 171 3.08 -15.36 7.92
C GLY A 171 1.83 -16.26 7.84
N THR A 172 0.86 -15.98 8.68
CA THR A 172 -0.38 -16.75 8.88
C THR A 172 -1.33 -16.72 7.68
N HIS A 173 -1.16 -15.79 6.75
CA HIS A 173 -2.12 -15.53 5.67
C HIS A 173 -1.81 -16.18 4.32
N PHE A 174 -0.71 -16.95 4.19
CA PHE A 174 -0.26 -17.40 2.88
C PHE A 174 -0.15 -18.93 2.73
N SER A 175 -0.67 -19.47 1.62
CA SER A 175 -0.43 -20.86 1.22
C SER A 175 1.03 -21.05 0.78
N VAL A 176 1.59 -22.27 0.89
CA VAL A 176 3.00 -22.57 0.52
C VAL A 176 3.31 -22.16 -0.94
N SER A 177 2.37 -22.34 -1.86
CA SER A 177 2.55 -21.96 -3.28
C SER A 177 2.51 -20.45 -3.53
N SER A 178 1.71 -19.70 -2.74
CA SER A 178 1.66 -18.26 -2.82
C SER A 178 2.88 -17.61 -2.13
N ARG A 179 3.41 -18.20 -1.08
CA ARG A 179 4.62 -17.71 -0.37
C ARG A 179 5.86 -17.65 -1.26
N LEU A 180 6.14 -18.71 -2.03
CA LEU A 180 7.29 -18.73 -2.94
C LEU A 180 7.17 -17.63 -4.00
N LEU A 181 5.97 -17.43 -4.55
CA LEU A 181 5.74 -16.42 -5.58
C LEU A 181 5.83 -15.00 -5.03
N GLN A 182 5.22 -14.75 -3.87
CA GLN A 182 5.26 -13.45 -3.21
C GLN A 182 6.67 -13.09 -2.76
N ARG A 183 7.43 -14.05 -2.22
CA ARG A 183 8.84 -13.87 -1.90
C ARG A 183 9.66 -13.48 -3.14
N PHE A 184 9.40 -14.11 -4.27
CA PHE A 184 10.11 -13.79 -5.51
C PHE A 184 9.78 -12.40 -6.05
N VAL A 185 8.57 -11.91 -5.78
CA VAL A 185 8.06 -10.62 -6.28
C VAL A 185 8.38 -9.49 -5.31
N TYR A 186 8.10 -9.67 -4.02
CA TYR A 186 8.16 -8.61 -3.02
C TYR A 186 9.43 -8.61 -2.16
N ASP A 187 10.27 -9.66 -2.24
CA ASP A 187 11.51 -9.74 -1.45
C ASP A 187 12.61 -8.87 -2.07
N ARG A 188 12.39 -7.56 -2.06
CA ARG A 188 13.36 -6.57 -2.50
C ARG A 188 14.06 -5.97 -1.28
N PRO A 189 15.40 -5.84 -1.31
CA PRO A 189 16.08 -5.12 -0.24
C PRO A 189 15.68 -3.65 -0.26
N PRO A 190 15.49 -3.02 0.91
CA PRO A 190 15.20 -1.60 0.96
C PRO A 190 16.38 -0.80 0.43
N LEU A 191 16.08 0.37 -0.14
CA LEU A 191 17.10 1.29 -0.61
C LEU A 191 18.05 1.67 0.53
N ARG A 192 19.37 1.61 0.28
CA ARG A 192 20.39 1.88 1.30
C ARG A 192 20.81 3.35 1.41
N ARG A 193 20.49 4.16 0.42
CA ARG A 193 20.75 5.60 0.44
C ARG A 193 19.52 6.39 0.85
N ILE A 194 19.72 7.62 1.26
CA ILE A 194 18.65 8.58 1.50
C ILE A 194 18.09 9.01 0.13
N LEU A 195 16.77 9.03 -0.01
CA LEU A 195 16.11 9.61 -1.18
C LEU A 195 16.13 11.13 -1.09
N HIS A 196 16.31 11.76 -2.23
CA HIS A 196 16.08 13.20 -2.34
C HIS A 196 14.58 13.46 -2.47
N LEU A 197 14.04 14.31 -1.60
CA LEU A 197 12.66 14.71 -1.59
C LEU A 197 12.55 16.24 -1.63
N ALA A 198 11.86 16.76 -2.63
CA ALA A 198 11.50 18.16 -2.74
C ALA A 198 9.98 18.29 -2.88
N TYR A 199 9.44 19.45 -2.47
CA TYR A 199 8.02 19.71 -2.66
C TYR A 199 7.67 19.72 -4.15
N ARG A 200 6.59 19.03 -4.47
CA ARG A 200 5.93 19.04 -5.77
C ARG A 200 4.43 19.17 -5.56
N VAL A 201 3.76 19.80 -6.52
CA VAL A 201 2.30 19.84 -6.51
C VAL A 201 1.75 18.40 -6.52
N PRO A 202 0.88 18.02 -5.58
CA PRO A 202 0.30 16.68 -5.53
C PRO A 202 -0.63 16.46 -6.72
N GLU A 203 -0.10 15.73 -7.70
CA GLU A 203 -0.81 15.35 -8.92
C GLU A 203 -0.38 13.95 -9.34
N VAL A 204 -1.33 13.15 -9.80
CA VAL A 204 -1.04 11.83 -10.37
C VAL A 204 -0.49 12.03 -11.78
N ASP A 205 0.71 11.55 -12.04
CA ASP A 205 1.24 11.51 -13.41
C ASP A 205 0.55 10.37 -14.18
N PRO A 206 -0.20 10.69 -15.25
CA PRO A 206 -0.92 9.66 -16.02
C PRO A 206 -0.02 8.55 -16.57
N ARG A 207 1.27 8.85 -16.79
CA ARG A 207 2.24 7.86 -17.28
C ARG A 207 2.61 6.87 -16.17
N ILE A 208 2.76 7.34 -14.93
CA ILE A 208 3.00 6.50 -13.75
C ILE A 208 1.77 5.65 -13.47
N GLU A 209 0.58 6.24 -13.53
CA GLU A 209 -0.67 5.52 -13.32
C GLU A 209 -0.89 4.44 -14.39
N ALA A 210 -0.68 4.76 -15.66
CA ALA A 210 -0.77 3.78 -16.74
C ALA A 210 0.24 2.63 -16.57
N LEU A 211 1.47 2.95 -16.14
CA LEU A 211 2.49 1.97 -15.85
C LEU A 211 2.11 1.10 -14.66
N PHE A 212 1.60 1.70 -13.59
CA PHE A 212 1.10 0.98 -12.42
C PHE A 212 -0.03 0.02 -12.82
N ALA A 213 -1.05 0.51 -13.53
CA ALA A 213 -2.16 -0.30 -14.00
C ALA A 213 -1.71 -1.45 -14.92
N HIS A 214 -0.79 -1.17 -15.86
CA HIS A 214 -0.21 -2.20 -16.74
C HIS A 214 0.53 -3.26 -15.93
N THR A 215 1.36 -2.84 -14.99
CA THR A 215 2.16 -3.75 -14.16
C THR A 215 1.29 -4.64 -13.30
N ILE A 216 0.31 -4.07 -12.63
CA ILE A 216 -0.60 -4.82 -11.78
C ILE A 216 -1.40 -5.83 -12.61
N ARG A 217 -1.85 -5.47 -13.81
CA ARG A 217 -2.54 -6.40 -14.73
C ARG A 217 -1.62 -7.51 -15.21
N ASP A 218 -0.41 -7.18 -15.67
CA ASP A 218 0.57 -8.16 -16.14
C ASP A 218 1.00 -9.09 -14.99
N TRP A 219 1.21 -8.52 -13.81
CA TRP A 219 1.51 -9.29 -12.61
C TRP A 219 0.35 -10.21 -12.20
N GLY A 220 -0.88 -9.71 -12.21
CA GLY A 220 -2.07 -10.50 -11.93
C GLY A 220 -2.23 -11.68 -12.90
N ILE A 221 -2.00 -11.45 -14.19
CA ILE A 221 -2.04 -12.50 -15.23
C ILE A 221 -0.95 -13.53 -14.98
N ARG A 222 0.30 -13.12 -14.76
CA ARG A 222 1.43 -14.01 -14.49
C ARG A 222 1.24 -14.80 -13.20
N TYR A 223 0.77 -14.14 -12.14
CA TYR A 223 0.45 -14.77 -10.87
C TYR A 223 -0.64 -15.84 -11.01
N THR A 224 -1.74 -15.53 -11.68
CA THR A 224 -2.85 -16.47 -11.89
C THR A 224 -2.47 -17.63 -12.81
N TRP A 225 -1.71 -17.38 -13.87
CA TRP A 225 -1.23 -18.40 -14.80
C TRP A 225 -0.21 -19.35 -14.11
N LEU A 226 0.78 -18.80 -13.43
CA LEU A 226 1.78 -19.60 -12.69
C LEU A 226 1.13 -20.36 -11.53
N GLY A 227 0.18 -19.76 -10.83
CA GLY A 227 -0.61 -20.41 -9.79
C GLY A 227 -1.48 -21.55 -10.34
N ARG A 228 -1.99 -21.44 -11.56
CA ARG A 228 -2.70 -22.53 -12.25
C ARG A 228 -1.76 -23.66 -12.64
N LEU A 229 -0.57 -23.34 -13.16
CA LEU A 229 0.45 -24.35 -13.49
C LEU A 229 0.93 -25.11 -12.26
N LEU A 230 1.23 -24.43 -11.16
CA LEU A 230 1.67 -25.05 -9.92
C LEU A 230 0.59 -25.95 -9.31
N ARG A 231 -0.69 -25.55 -9.38
CA ARG A 231 -1.82 -26.39 -8.97
C ARG A 231 -1.95 -27.62 -9.85
N ALA A 232 -1.84 -27.47 -11.18
CA ALA A 232 -1.90 -28.58 -12.11
C ALA A 232 -0.76 -29.57 -11.89
N ALA A 233 0.46 -29.09 -11.67
CA ALA A 233 1.62 -29.92 -11.36
C ALA A 233 1.46 -30.69 -10.03
N LYS A 234 0.91 -30.03 -8.99
CA LYS A 234 0.60 -30.68 -7.71
C LYS A 234 -0.45 -31.78 -7.87
N HIS A 235 -1.52 -31.53 -8.62
CA HIS A 235 -2.54 -32.56 -8.87
C HIS A 235 -1.99 -33.73 -9.70
N ALA A 236 -1.11 -33.48 -10.67
CA ALA A 236 -0.46 -34.53 -11.43
C ALA A 236 0.49 -35.38 -10.57
N TRP A 237 1.17 -34.74 -9.61
CA TRP A 237 2.08 -35.45 -8.67
C TRP A 237 1.30 -36.29 -7.64
N LEU A 238 0.17 -35.80 -7.14
CA LEU A 238 -0.67 -36.54 -6.17
C LEU A 238 -1.47 -37.69 -6.79
N ARG A 239 -1.50 -37.82 -8.11
CA ARG A 239 -2.15 -38.92 -8.84
C ARG A 239 -1.17 -40.03 -9.25
N ARG A 240 0.10 -39.89 -8.93
CA ARG A 240 1.15 -40.92 -9.06
C ARG A 240 1.45 -41.56 -7.71
#